data_c4e9f3972d39a364d60e5007bf4e5b57
#
_entry.id   c4e9f3972d39a364d60e5007bf4e5b57
#
_cell.length_a   1.000
_cell.length_b   1.000
_cell.length_c   1.000
_cell.angle_alpha   90.00
_cell.angle_beta   90.00
_cell.angle_gamma   90.00
#
_symmetry.space_group_name_H-M   'P 1'
#
loop_
_entity.id
_entity.type
_entity.pdbx_description
1 polymer ?
#
loop_
_entity_poly.entity_id
_entity_poly.type
_entity_poly.pdbx_seq_one_letter_code
_entity_poly.pdbx_strand_id
1 'polypeptide(L)'
;LHLSIRRQRQMCIRDSFERSMDMLDSSIREMRRVAHNMMPEALVKFGLDTALKDFCNDINQSGALVVNYQSIGMENVMLDQTISITIYRIVQELINNTMKHAAAKNAIVQVSKSNGGITITVEDDGKGFNPVILQGAKGIGWSNIQSRVEYLKGRLDVQSAADKGTSVHIELNIT
;
A
#
# COMPACT_ATOMS: atom_id res chain seq x y z
N LEU A 1 -27.25 -49.03 -12.26
CA LEU A 1 -27.11 -47.86 -13.18
C LEU A 1 -27.70 -46.56 -12.58
N HIS A 2 -28.87 -46.58 -11.99
CA HIS A 2 -29.57 -45.38 -11.45
C HIS A 2 -28.85 -44.72 -10.26
N LEU A 3 -28.18 -45.47 -9.40
CA LEU A 3 -27.45 -45.00 -8.24
C LEU A 3 -26.13 -44.29 -8.61
N SER A 4 -25.44 -44.73 -9.65
CA SER A 4 -24.19 -44.10 -10.10
C SER A 4 -24.44 -42.72 -10.75
N ILE A 5 -25.49 -42.60 -11.55
CA ILE A 5 -25.91 -41.36 -12.20
C ILE A 5 -26.33 -40.33 -11.16
N ARG A 6 -27.00 -40.73 -10.08
CA ARG A 6 -27.40 -39.84 -9.00
C ARG A 6 -26.21 -39.32 -8.20
N ARG A 7 -25.20 -40.16 -7.91
CA ARG A 7 -23.93 -39.75 -7.29
C ARG A 7 -23.15 -38.78 -8.16
N GLN A 8 -23.06 -39.07 -9.46
CA GLN A 8 -22.34 -38.22 -10.41
C GLN A 8 -22.99 -36.84 -10.54
N ARG A 9 -24.33 -36.79 -10.54
CA ARG A 9 -25.07 -35.51 -10.58
C ARG A 9 -24.91 -34.67 -9.29
N GLN A 10 -24.88 -35.34 -8.12
CA GLN A 10 -24.60 -34.65 -6.85
C GLN A 10 -23.17 -34.15 -6.77
N MET A 11 -22.20 -34.87 -7.32
CA MET A 11 -20.80 -34.46 -7.39
C MET A 11 -20.63 -33.23 -8.31
N CYS A 12 -21.22 -33.24 -9.50
CA CYS A 12 -21.21 -32.10 -10.42
C CYS A 12 -21.87 -30.85 -9.84
N ILE A 13 -22.98 -30.99 -9.09
CA ILE A 13 -23.66 -29.84 -8.44
C ILE A 13 -22.76 -29.28 -7.34
N ARG A 14 -22.12 -30.12 -6.55
CA ARG A 14 -21.21 -29.70 -5.48
C ARG A 14 -19.98 -28.98 -6.03
N ASP A 15 -19.35 -29.52 -7.07
CA ASP A 15 -18.20 -28.91 -7.74
C ASP A 15 -18.56 -27.54 -8.36
N SER A 16 -19.76 -27.46 -8.96
CA SER A 16 -20.26 -26.18 -9.51
C SER A 16 -20.55 -25.16 -8.41
N PHE A 17 -21.06 -25.60 -7.26
CA PHE A 17 -21.31 -24.75 -6.12
C PHE A 17 -20.00 -24.24 -5.50
N GLU A 18 -19.02 -25.13 -5.28
CA GLU A 18 -17.69 -24.77 -4.76
C GLU A 18 -17.01 -23.75 -5.67
N ARG A 19 -17.00 -23.96 -7.01
CA ARG A 19 -16.48 -22.98 -7.98
C ARG A 19 -17.20 -21.64 -7.93
N SER A 20 -18.52 -21.66 -7.75
CA SER A 20 -19.30 -20.41 -7.64
C SER A 20 -18.97 -19.66 -6.36
N MET A 21 -18.74 -20.35 -5.25
CA MET A 21 -18.28 -19.74 -3.99
C MET A 21 -16.89 -19.15 -4.13
N ASP A 22 -15.95 -19.85 -4.76
CA ASP A 22 -14.59 -19.35 -5.03
C ASP A 22 -14.61 -18.09 -5.92
N MET A 23 -15.48 -18.07 -6.94
CA MET A 23 -15.66 -16.88 -7.78
C MET A 23 -16.27 -15.71 -7.01
N LEU A 24 -17.24 -15.95 -6.12
CA LEU A 24 -17.82 -14.92 -5.25
C LEU A 24 -16.78 -14.36 -4.30
N ASP A 25 -16.01 -15.21 -3.63
CA ASP A 25 -14.94 -14.79 -2.73
C ASP A 25 -13.84 -13.99 -3.46
N SER A 26 -13.50 -14.41 -4.68
CA SER A 26 -12.58 -13.66 -5.54
C SER A 26 -13.14 -12.28 -5.91
N SER A 27 -14.41 -12.22 -6.28
CA SER A 27 -15.09 -10.96 -6.61
C SER A 27 -15.20 -10.03 -5.42
N ILE A 28 -15.50 -10.55 -4.23
CA ILE A 28 -15.55 -9.77 -2.99
C ILE A 28 -14.16 -9.22 -2.65
N ARG A 29 -13.11 -10.03 -2.77
CA ARG A 29 -11.72 -9.56 -2.58
C ARG A 29 -11.36 -8.46 -3.56
N GLU A 30 -11.73 -8.60 -4.83
CA GLU A 30 -11.48 -7.60 -5.86
C GLU A 30 -12.26 -6.30 -5.61
N MET A 31 -13.55 -6.40 -5.24
CA MET A 31 -14.36 -5.24 -4.87
C MET A 31 -13.80 -4.51 -3.64
N ARG A 32 -13.35 -5.26 -2.61
CA ARG A 32 -12.67 -4.66 -1.46
C ARG A 32 -11.39 -3.95 -1.87
N ARG A 33 -10.58 -4.55 -2.74
CA ARG A 33 -9.37 -3.93 -3.28
C ARG A 33 -9.66 -2.62 -4.01
N VAL A 34 -10.71 -2.60 -4.83
CA VAL A 34 -11.16 -1.38 -5.54
C VAL A 34 -11.68 -0.34 -4.56
N ALA A 35 -12.50 -0.72 -3.59
CA ALA A 35 -13.06 0.18 -2.58
C ALA A 35 -11.95 0.79 -1.69
N HIS A 36 -10.99 -0.01 -1.22
CA HIS A 36 -9.81 0.49 -0.50
C HIS A 36 -8.95 1.43 -1.35
N ASN A 37 -8.94 1.21 -2.68
CA ASN A 37 -8.26 2.12 -3.60
C ASN A 37 -9.01 3.44 -3.82
N MET A 38 -10.30 3.54 -3.55
CA MET A 38 -11.06 4.79 -3.79
C MET A 38 -11.01 5.76 -2.62
N MET A 39 -11.23 5.35 -1.40
CA MET A 39 -11.01 6.14 -0.16
C MET A 39 -11.14 5.20 1.03
N PRO A 40 -10.08 4.95 1.81
CA PRO A 40 -10.19 4.08 2.97
C PRO A 40 -11.17 4.67 3.97
N GLU A 41 -12.18 3.91 4.34
CA GLU A 41 -13.16 4.32 5.35
C GLU A 41 -12.48 4.63 6.69
N ALA A 42 -11.41 3.87 7.00
CA ALA A 42 -10.55 4.10 8.15
C ALA A 42 -9.93 5.51 8.18
N LEU A 43 -9.55 6.05 7.00
CA LEU A 43 -8.97 7.39 6.91
C LEU A 43 -9.95 8.49 7.33
N VAL A 44 -11.21 8.33 6.93
CA VAL A 44 -12.28 9.29 7.26
C VAL A 44 -12.71 9.20 8.71
N LYS A 45 -12.80 7.96 9.25
CA LYS A 45 -13.32 7.71 10.60
C LYS A 45 -12.27 7.83 11.69
N PHE A 46 -11.05 7.39 11.42
CA PHE A 46 -10.01 7.18 12.45
C PHE A 46 -8.71 7.93 12.17
N GLY A 47 -8.65 8.67 11.06
CA GLY A 47 -7.48 9.48 10.69
C GLY A 47 -6.34 8.70 10.02
N LEU A 48 -5.28 9.45 9.67
CA LEU A 48 -4.18 8.97 8.84
C LEU A 48 -3.39 7.82 9.48
N ASP A 49 -3.06 7.96 10.75
CA ASP A 49 -2.23 6.99 11.48
C ASP A 49 -2.86 5.59 11.49
N THR A 50 -4.13 5.53 11.90
CA THR A 50 -4.89 4.27 11.93
C THR A 50 -5.02 3.68 10.52
N ALA A 51 -5.34 4.50 9.52
CA ALA A 51 -5.50 4.01 8.15
C ALA A 51 -4.21 3.44 7.56
N LEU A 52 -3.05 4.05 7.84
CA LEU A 52 -1.75 3.53 7.40
C LEU A 52 -1.38 2.23 8.13
N LYS A 53 -1.67 2.16 9.42
CA LYS A 53 -1.46 0.95 10.22
C LYS A 53 -2.28 -0.22 9.69
N ASP A 54 -3.57 0.02 9.42
CA ASP A 54 -4.47 -1.01 8.86
C ASP A 54 -4.00 -1.45 7.48
N PHE A 55 -3.61 -0.51 6.61
CA PHE A 55 -3.06 -0.82 5.30
C PHE A 55 -1.80 -1.71 5.38
N CYS A 56 -0.86 -1.41 6.27
CA CYS A 56 0.34 -2.22 6.47
C CYS A 56 -0.01 -3.62 7.04
N ASN A 57 -0.99 -3.71 7.94
CA ASN A 57 -1.47 -4.98 8.48
C ASN A 57 -2.12 -5.86 7.40
N ASP A 58 -2.90 -5.27 6.48
CA ASP A 58 -3.52 -6.00 5.38
C ASP A 58 -2.46 -6.61 4.44
N ILE A 59 -1.36 -5.88 4.20
CA ILE A 59 -0.23 -6.39 3.42
C ILE A 59 0.47 -7.54 4.15
N ASN A 60 0.69 -7.41 5.46
CA ASN A 60 1.27 -8.46 6.27
C ASN A 60 0.42 -9.74 6.24
N GLN A 61 -0.91 -9.61 6.31
CA GLN A 61 -1.84 -10.73 6.22
C GLN A 61 -1.82 -11.41 4.85
N SER A 62 -1.53 -10.68 3.78
CA SER A 62 -1.42 -11.25 2.44
C SER A 62 -0.16 -12.13 2.27
N GLY A 63 0.82 -12.00 3.14
CA GLY A 63 2.11 -12.70 3.06
C GLY A 63 3.02 -12.26 1.91
N ALA A 64 2.66 -11.18 1.19
CA ALA A 64 3.44 -10.71 0.04
C ALA A 64 4.69 -9.93 0.44
N LEU A 65 4.65 -9.23 1.57
CA LEU A 65 5.73 -8.40 2.11
C LEU A 65 5.51 -8.26 3.62
N VAL A 66 6.57 -8.25 4.41
CA VAL A 66 6.51 -7.93 5.84
C VAL A 66 6.74 -6.43 6.01
N VAL A 67 5.71 -5.69 6.41
CA VAL A 67 5.78 -4.22 6.60
C VAL A 67 5.74 -3.88 8.09
N ASN A 68 6.79 -3.23 8.58
CA ASN A 68 6.83 -2.67 9.95
C ASN A 68 6.39 -1.21 9.91
N TYR A 69 5.21 -0.92 10.46
CA TYR A 69 4.70 0.44 10.57
C TYR A 69 5.11 1.09 11.88
N GLN A 70 5.69 2.29 11.81
CA GLN A 70 6.13 3.08 12.96
C GLN A 70 5.53 4.48 12.89
N SER A 71 4.94 4.93 13.98
CA SER A 71 4.31 6.24 14.09
C SER A 71 4.89 6.99 15.30
N ILE A 72 5.30 8.23 15.10
CA ILE A 72 5.95 9.05 16.13
C ILE A 72 5.28 10.44 16.15
N GLY A 73 4.68 10.79 17.30
CA GLY A 73 4.02 12.06 17.48
C GLY A 73 2.78 12.29 16.60
N MET A 74 2.18 11.18 16.12
CA MET A 74 0.97 11.22 15.30
C MET A 74 -0.31 11.10 16.13
N GLU A 75 -0.21 10.84 17.42
CA GLU A 75 -1.36 10.70 18.30
C GLU A 75 -2.18 12.00 18.32
N ASN A 76 -3.46 11.89 18.04
CA ASN A 76 -4.40 13.02 18.01
C ASN A 76 -4.07 14.13 16.98
N VAL A 77 -3.24 13.81 15.96
CA VAL A 77 -2.96 14.75 14.88
C VAL A 77 -4.18 14.84 13.97
N MET A 78 -4.84 15.99 13.97
CA MET A 78 -5.91 16.30 13.03
C MET A 78 -5.31 17.00 11.81
N LEU A 79 -5.28 16.31 10.69
CA LEU A 79 -4.87 16.86 9.40
C LEU A 79 -6.10 17.13 8.55
N ASP A 80 -5.96 18.11 7.65
CA ASP A 80 -6.94 18.28 6.58
C ASP A 80 -7.14 16.96 5.81
N GLN A 81 -8.37 16.70 5.39
CA GLN A 81 -8.74 15.45 4.72
C GLN A 81 -7.95 15.28 3.42
N THR A 82 -7.74 16.35 2.66
CA THR A 82 -7.00 16.32 1.40
C THR A 82 -5.52 15.97 1.65
N ILE A 83 -4.92 16.51 2.70
CA ILE A 83 -3.56 16.20 3.11
C ILE A 83 -3.45 14.73 3.51
N SER A 84 -4.37 14.26 4.36
CA SER A 84 -4.40 12.88 4.83
C SER A 84 -4.53 11.88 3.68
N ILE A 85 -5.44 12.12 2.74
CA ILE A 85 -5.62 11.30 1.54
C ILE A 85 -4.35 11.31 0.69
N THR A 86 -3.73 12.47 0.51
CA THR A 86 -2.53 12.61 -0.33
C THR A 86 -1.36 11.83 0.27
N ILE A 87 -1.12 11.95 1.58
CA ILE A 87 -0.09 11.18 2.28
C ILE A 87 -0.36 9.69 2.20
N TYR A 88 -1.59 9.26 2.48
CA TYR A 88 -1.98 7.85 2.37
C TYR A 88 -1.67 7.28 0.99
N ARG A 89 -1.99 8.02 -0.09
CA ARG A 89 -1.73 7.62 -1.46
C ARG A 89 -0.25 7.55 -1.81
N ILE A 90 0.56 8.44 -1.24
CA ILE A 90 2.02 8.38 -1.41
C ILE A 90 2.56 7.08 -0.81
N VAL A 91 2.23 6.79 0.44
CA VAL A 91 2.69 5.57 1.12
C VAL A 91 2.19 4.31 0.40
N GLN A 92 0.91 4.29 0.00
CA GLN A 92 0.32 3.19 -0.75
C GLN A 92 1.09 2.93 -2.06
N GLU A 93 1.44 3.96 -2.82
CA GLU A 93 2.17 3.83 -4.08
C GLU A 93 3.61 3.36 -3.84
N LEU A 94 4.29 3.87 -2.81
CA LEU A 94 5.63 3.43 -2.45
C LEU A 94 5.67 1.94 -2.10
N ILE A 95 4.77 1.47 -1.24
CA ILE A 95 4.68 0.06 -0.88
C ILE A 95 4.28 -0.82 -2.08
N ASN A 96 3.37 -0.34 -2.94
CA ASN A 96 3.05 -1.06 -4.18
C ASN A 96 4.27 -1.17 -5.11
N ASN A 97 5.11 -0.14 -5.17
CA ASN A 97 6.35 -0.18 -5.94
C ASN A 97 7.34 -1.19 -5.35
N THR A 98 7.49 -1.24 -4.02
CA THR A 98 8.29 -2.24 -3.33
C THR A 98 7.82 -3.66 -3.69
N MET A 99 6.52 -3.95 -3.55
CA MET A 99 5.95 -5.27 -3.89
C MET A 99 6.14 -5.67 -5.35
N LYS A 100 6.00 -4.71 -6.28
CA LYS A 100 6.09 -5.00 -7.73
C LYS A 100 7.52 -5.08 -8.25
N HIS A 101 8.43 -4.29 -7.69
CA HIS A 101 9.70 -4.01 -8.34
C HIS A 101 10.92 -4.36 -7.50
N ALA A 102 10.82 -4.33 -6.17
CA ALA A 102 11.99 -4.47 -5.30
C ALA A 102 12.40 -5.92 -5.05
N ALA A 103 11.50 -6.89 -5.17
CA ALA A 103 11.70 -8.26 -4.70
C ALA A 103 12.13 -8.31 -3.21
N ALA A 104 11.67 -7.35 -2.42
CA ALA A 104 11.96 -7.21 -1.00
C ALA A 104 11.19 -8.25 -0.17
N LYS A 105 11.74 -8.59 0.99
CA LYS A 105 11.06 -9.41 2.01
C LYS A 105 10.51 -8.56 3.14
N ASN A 106 11.19 -7.46 3.45
CA ASN A 106 10.85 -6.57 4.53
C ASN A 106 10.81 -5.12 4.05
N ALA A 107 9.88 -4.36 4.63
CA ALA A 107 9.83 -2.91 4.46
C ALA A 107 9.51 -2.23 5.79
N ILE A 108 9.93 -1.00 5.93
CA ILE A 108 9.62 -0.12 7.07
C ILE A 108 8.86 1.08 6.51
N VAL A 109 7.75 1.42 7.14
CA VAL A 109 7.02 2.67 6.91
C VAL A 109 7.04 3.45 8.21
N GLN A 110 7.74 4.56 8.23
CA GLN A 110 7.78 5.45 9.38
C GLN A 110 7.11 6.78 9.03
N VAL A 111 6.19 7.20 9.88
CA VAL A 111 5.56 8.53 9.79
C VAL A 111 5.79 9.26 11.11
N SER A 112 6.36 10.44 11.05
CA SER A 112 6.61 11.24 12.24
C SER A 112 6.09 12.66 12.07
N LYS A 113 5.51 13.20 13.15
CA LYS A 113 5.12 14.61 13.26
C LYS A 113 6.03 15.33 14.24
N SER A 114 6.57 16.45 13.79
CA SER A 114 7.32 17.40 14.61
C SER A 114 6.77 18.81 14.44
N ASN A 115 7.33 19.79 15.18
CA ASN A 115 6.93 21.19 15.06
C ASN A 115 7.17 21.81 13.67
N GLY A 116 7.98 21.14 12.83
CA GLY A 116 8.28 21.59 11.47
C GLY A 116 7.44 20.95 10.38
N GLY A 117 6.58 19.96 10.71
CA GLY A 117 5.78 19.28 9.70
C GLY A 117 5.70 17.77 9.89
N ILE A 118 5.44 17.06 8.79
CA ILE A 118 5.36 15.59 8.75
C ILE A 118 6.51 15.06 7.92
N THR A 119 7.17 14.05 8.45
CA THR A 119 8.19 13.28 7.75
C THR A 119 7.68 11.86 7.51
N ILE A 120 7.90 11.36 6.29
CA ILE A 120 7.53 10.00 5.88
C ILE A 120 8.79 9.33 5.36
N THR A 121 9.11 8.16 5.87
CA THR A 121 10.21 7.33 5.36
C THR A 121 9.67 5.96 5.01
N VAL A 122 9.97 5.48 3.80
CA VAL A 122 9.65 4.13 3.36
C VAL A 122 10.96 3.48 2.91
N GLU A 123 11.31 2.39 3.57
CA GLU A 123 12.54 1.64 3.29
C GLU A 123 12.22 0.19 2.96
N ASP A 124 12.95 -0.40 2.02
CA ASP A 124 12.86 -1.82 1.70
C ASP A 124 14.26 -2.47 1.62
N ASP A 125 14.31 -3.77 1.87
CA ASP A 125 15.52 -4.60 1.76
C ASP A 125 15.68 -5.27 0.39
N GLY A 126 15.07 -4.70 -0.65
CA GLY A 126 15.04 -5.30 -1.97
C GLY A 126 16.33 -5.11 -2.79
N LYS A 127 16.23 -5.43 -4.08
CA LYS A 127 17.38 -5.36 -5.01
C LYS A 127 17.89 -3.95 -5.30
N GLY A 128 17.15 -2.91 -4.90
CA GLY A 128 17.49 -1.52 -5.21
C GLY A 128 17.59 -1.23 -6.71
N PHE A 129 18.01 -0.02 -7.03
CA PHE A 129 18.23 0.46 -8.40
C PHE A 129 19.13 1.68 -8.42
N ASN A 130 19.55 2.12 -9.61
CA ASN A 130 20.24 3.40 -9.76
C ASN A 130 19.24 4.56 -9.82
N PRO A 131 19.22 5.50 -8.85
CA PRO A 131 18.23 6.58 -8.81
C PRO A 131 18.21 7.50 -10.05
N VAL A 132 19.27 7.54 -10.82
CA VAL A 132 19.35 8.33 -12.07
C VAL A 132 18.26 7.91 -13.07
N ILE A 133 17.80 6.66 -13.04
CA ILE A 133 16.71 6.21 -13.91
C ILE A 133 15.39 6.91 -13.62
N LEU A 134 15.20 7.44 -12.42
CA LEU A 134 13.99 8.19 -12.04
C LEU A 134 13.88 9.55 -12.74
N GLN A 135 15.02 10.15 -13.13
CA GLN A 135 15.05 11.45 -13.84
C GLN A 135 14.43 11.37 -15.24
N GLY A 136 14.38 10.18 -15.83
CA GLY A 136 13.75 9.92 -17.13
C GLY A 136 12.57 8.94 -17.08
N ALA A 137 12.18 8.50 -15.90
CA ALA A 137 11.16 7.49 -15.74
C ALA A 137 9.79 8.02 -16.15
N LYS A 138 9.25 7.53 -17.26
CA LYS A 138 7.87 7.76 -17.72
C LYS A 138 6.85 6.89 -16.95
N GLY A 139 7.23 6.28 -15.84
CA GLY A 139 6.35 5.45 -15.03
C GLY A 139 5.29 6.29 -14.32
N ILE A 140 4.01 5.99 -14.57
CA ILE A 140 2.84 6.71 -14.00
C ILE A 140 2.91 6.76 -12.47
N GLY A 141 3.39 5.69 -11.81
CA GLY A 141 3.44 5.61 -10.34
C GLY A 141 4.41 6.61 -9.72
N TRP A 142 5.64 6.70 -10.26
CA TRP A 142 6.65 7.61 -9.73
C TRP A 142 6.29 9.09 -9.95
N SER A 143 5.81 9.43 -11.14
CA SER A 143 5.34 10.79 -11.42
C SER A 143 4.17 11.21 -10.54
N ASN A 144 3.29 10.28 -10.18
CA ASN A 144 2.21 10.52 -9.23
C ASN A 144 2.72 10.84 -7.82
N ILE A 145 3.79 10.15 -7.36
CA ILE A 145 4.41 10.46 -6.06
C ILE A 145 4.99 11.86 -6.10
N GLN A 146 5.79 12.20 -7.12
CA GLN A 146 6.39 13.52 -7.26
C GLN A 146 5.34 14.64 -7.27
N SER A 147 4.30 14.51 -8.11
CA SER A 147 3.22 15.50 -8.21
C SER A 147 2.47 15.70 -6.87
N ARG A 148 2.26 14.61 -6.11
CA ARG A 148 1.62 14.71 -4.79
C ARG A 148 2.51 15.38 -3.76
N VAL A 149 3.82 15.09 -3.76
CA VAL A 149 4.77 15.75 -2.86
C VAL A 149 4.88 17.23 -3.20
N GLU A 150 4.96 17.58 -4.48
CA GLU A 150 4.95 18.97 -4.97
C GLU A 150 3.66 19.71 -4.59
N TYR A 151 2.50 19.05 -4.74
CA TYR A 151 1.21 19.59 -4.32
C TYR A 151 1.19 19.95 -2.83
N LEU A 152 1.82 19.16 -1.98
CA LEU A 152 1.98 19.42 -0.55
C LEU A 152 3.18 20.33 -0.24
N LYS A 153 3.85 20.90 -1.26
CA LYS A 153 5.05 21.72 -1.13
C LYS A 153 6.15 21.06 -0.31
N GLY A 154 6.25 19.74 -0.44
CA GLY A 154 7.21 18.91 0.25
C GLY A 154 8.52 18.74 -0.51
N ARG A 155 9.46 18.06 0.13
CA ARG A 155 10.74 17.59 -0.45
C ARG A 155 10.73 16.08 -0.53
N LEU A 156 11.30 15.54 -1.60
CA LEU A 156 11.42 14.12 -1.85
C LEU A 156 12.89 13.78 -2.09
N ASP A 157 13.45 12.88 -1.28
CA ASP A 157 14.77 12.31 -1.46
C ASP A 157 14.67 10.80 -1.65
N VAL A 158 15.53 10.24 -2.52
CA VAL A 158 15.56 8.80 -2.82
C VAL A 158 16.98 8.32 -2.80
N GLN A 159 17.25 7.37 -1.94
CA GLN A 159 18.51 6.68 -1.83
C GLN A 159 18.31 5.20 -2.19
N SER A 160 19.00 4.74 -3.20
CA SER A 160 18.97 3.34 -3.62
C SER A 160 20.29 2.96 -4.30
N ALA A 161 20.68 1.72 -4.12
CA ALA A 161 21.82 1.14 -4.81
C ALA A 161 21.56 -0.34 -5.08
N ALA A 162 22.23 -0.92 -6.07
CA ALA A 162 22.08 -2.32 -6.40
C ALA A 162 22.36 -3.21 -5.17
N ASP A 163 21.42 -4.13 -4.89
CA ASP A 163 21.42 -5.08 -3.78
C ASP A 163 21.47 -4.46 -2.36
N LYS A 164 21.08 -3.17 -2.25
CA LYS A 164 21.03 -2.46 -0.95
C LYS A 164 19.65 -1.93 -0.60
N GLY A 165 18.61 -2.32 -1.35
CA GLY A 165 17.27 -1.84 -1.14
C GLY A 165 17.07 -0.38 -1.57
N THR A 166 15.95 0.18 -1.13
CA THR A 166 15.57 1.56 -1.43
C THR A 166 15.07 2.26 -0.17
N SER A 167 15.50 3.50 0.04
CA SER A 167 14.96 4.40 1.06
C SER A 167 14.41 5.64 0.38
N VAL A 168 13.14 5.93 0.63
CA VAL A 168 12.44 7.14 0.15
C VAL A 168 12.08 7.98 1.35
N HIS A 169 12.58 9.21 1.37
CA HIS A 169 12.36 10.17 2.44
C HIS A 169 11.58 11.38 1.92
N ILE A 170 10.52 11.75 2.62
CA ILE A 170 9.62 12.84 2.25
C ILE A 170 9.43 13.75 3.46
N GLU A 171 9.66 15.04 3.26
CA GLU A 171 9.42 16.09 4.25
C GLU A 171 8.27 16.98 3.77
N LEU A 172 7.26 17.17 4.59
CA LEU A 172 6.09 18.00 4.33
C LEU A 172 5.98 19.10 5.37
N ASN A 173 6.06 20.35 4.92
CA ASN A 173 5.88 21.52 5.78
C ASN A 173 4.38 21.80 5.96
N ILE A 174 3.75 21.13 6.92
CA ILE A 174 2.33 21.23 7.23
C ILE A 174 2.21 21.94 8.59
N THR A 175 1.93 23.22 8.54
CA THR A 175 1.61 24.05 9.73
C THR A 175 0.14 23.96 10.10
#